data_e169a39cef432862e9e450b4f147a5a4
#
_entry.id   e169a39cef432862e9e450b4f147a5a4
#
_cell.length_a   1.000
_cell.length_b   1.000
_cell.length_c   1.000
_cell.angle_alpha   90.00
_cell.angle_beta   90.00
_cell.angle_gamma   90.00
#
_symmetry.space_group_name_H-M   'P 1'
#
loop_
_entity.id
_entity.type
_entity.pdbx_description
1 polymer ?
#
loop_
_entity_poly.entity_id
_entity_poly.type
_entity_poly.pdbx_seq_one_letter_code
_entity_poly.pdbx_strand_id
1 'polypeptide(L)'
;CARLGHIAAAEVIFEYRSSDGSLPYQQRLEFRRGFFAWYEELWERINLRNDRQMVLDGLFRVELPTFDEAVVREALLNAISHRDYRRPGSVFVRQFPRRLEIVSPGGFPPGITPENVLDRQEPRNRCIAEALSRCRLVERSGQGMDRMYERLIRNSQPRPDFTGP
;
A
#
# COMPACT_ATOMS: atom_id res chain seq x y z
N CYS A 1 15.49 -16.42 13.46
CA CYS A 1 14.60 -15.33 13.97
C CYS A 1 15.25 -14.37 14.98
N ALA A 2 16.49 -14.58 15.40
CA ALA A 2 17.16 -13.73 16.40
C ALA A 2 17.70 -12.37 15.86
N ARG A 3 17.45 -12.02 14.62
CA ARG A 3 17.88 -10.75 14.00
C ARG A 3 16.75 -9.76 13.67
N LEU A 4 15.54 -9.99 14.16
CA LEU A 4 14.44 -9.03 14.01
C LEU A 4 14.65 -7.70 14.75
N GLY A 5 15.61 -7.63 15.68
CA GLY A 5 15.96 -6.41 16.40
C GLY A 5 16.80 -5.39 15.59
N HIS A 6 17.30 -5.77 14.42
CA HIS A 6 18.13 -4.90 13.55
C HIS A 6 17.66 -4.83 12.10
N ILE A 7 16.46 -5.29 11.79
CA ILE A 7 15.80 -4.79 10.60
C ILE A 7 15.50 -3.34 10.94
N ALA A 8 16.31 -2.43 10.42
CA ALA A 8 16.03 -1.01 10.50
C ALA A 8 14.56 -0.88 10.14
N ALA A 9 13.74 -0.47 11.10
CA ALA A 9 12.31 -0.40 10.94
C ALA A 9 12.08 0.32 9.62
N ALA A 10 11.39 -0.31 8.68
CA ALA A 10 11.22 0.29 7.37
C ALA A 10 10.65 1.68 7.62
N GLU A 11 11.48 2.70 7.43
CA GLU A 11 11.02 4.07 7.54
C GLU A 11 9.96 4.27 6.47
N VAL A 12 8.78 4.65 6.90
CA VAL A 12 7.68 5.01 6.01
C VAL A 12 7.52 6.51 6.05
N ILE A 13 7.56 7.13 4.89
CA ILE A 13 7.38 8.58 4.74
C ILE A 13 6.06 8.83 4.04
N PHE A 14 5.17 9.53 4.72
CA PHE A 14 3.92 9.99 4.15
C PHE A 14 4.07 11.44 3.69
N GLU A 15 3.63 11.73 2.48
CA GLU A 15 3.57 13.08 1.90
C GLU A 15 2.17 13.33 1.33
N TYR A 16 1.59 14.47 1.69
CA TYR A 16 0.39 14.98 1.04
C TYR A 16 0.72 16.12 0.09
N ARG A 17 0.16 16.07 -1.12
CA ARG A 17 0.31 17.07 -2.17
C ARG A 17 -1.06 17.49 -2.68
N SER A 18 -1.29 18.80 -2.83
CA SER A 18 -2.60 19.36 -3.19
C SER A 18 -2.97 19.23 -4.66
N SER A 19 -2.02 18.89 -5.53
CA SER A 19 -2.27 18.66 -6.95
C SER A 19 -1.30 17.65 -7.53
N ASP A 20 -1.68 16.98 -8.61
CA ASP A 20 -0.87 15.95 -9.28
C ASP A 20 0.46 16.47 -9.84
N GLY A 21 0.55 17.75 -10.16
CA GLY A 21 1.79 18.40 -10.64
C GLY A 21 2.60 19.11 -9.56
N SER A 22 2.15 19.09 -8.31
CA SER A 22 2.82 19.79 -7.23
C SER A 22 4.08 19.06 -6.78
N LEU A 23 5.25 19.68 -6.93
CA LEU A 23 6.52 19.21 -6.37
C LEU A 23 6.56 19.37 -4.84
N PRO A 24 6.15 20.53 -4.25
CA PRO A 24 6.17 20.68 -2.81
C PRO A 24 5.05 19.87 -2.14
N TYR A 25 5.38 19.20 -1.05
CA TYR A 25 4.40 18.60 -0.17
C TYR A 25 3.85 19.66 0.81
N GLN A 26 2.57 19.54 1.16
CA GLN A 26 1.94 20.36 2.21
C GLN A 26 2.08 19.75 3.59
N GLN A 27 2.21 18.42 3.65
CA GLN A 27 2.41 17.68 4.89
C GLN A 27 3.40 16.56 4.63
N ARG A 28 4.30 16.32 5.61
CA ARG A 28 5.21 15.19 5.63
C ARG A 28 5.27 14.61 7.05
N LEU A 29 5.17 13.30 7.14
CA LEU A 29 5.30 12.53 8.38
C LEU A 29 6.27 11.38 8.14
N GLU A 30 7.08 11.09 9.16
CA GLU A 30 8.06 10.01 9.12
C GLU A 30 7.76 8.99 10.21
N PHE A 31 7.53 7.77 9.82
CA PHE A 31 7.24 6.65 10.71
C PHE A 31 8.46 5.74 10.80
N ARG A 32 9.10 5.69 11.97
CA ARG A 32 10.29 4.86 12.25
C ARG A 32 10.02 3.70 13.19
N ARG A 33 8.74 3.43 13.47
CA ARG A 33 8.29 2.34 14.34
C ARG A 33 7.90 1.12 13.51
N GLY A 34 7.56 0.00 14.17
CA GLY A 34 7.01 -1.16 13.48
C GLY A 34 5.63 -0.91 12.88
N PHE A 35 5.26 -1.69 11.87
CA PHE A 35 4.02 -1.57 11.11
C PHE A 35 2.78 -1.34 11.99
N PHE A 36 2.58 -2.16 12.99
CA PHE A 36 1.43 -2.08 13.89
C PHE A 36 1.30 -0.76 14.66
N ALA A 37 2.43 -0.05 14.84
CA ALA A 37 2.46 1.18 15.61
C ALA A 37 2.16 2.44 14.78
N TRP A 38 2.23 2.36 13.46
CA TRP A 38 2.02 3.53 12.60
C TRP A 38 0.87 3.38 11.60
N TYR A 39 0.37 2.14 11.35
CA TYR A 39 -0.64 1.92 10.31
C TYR A 39 -1.91 2.75 10.55
N GLU A 40 -2.47 2.68 11.78
CA GLU A 40 -3.69 3.41 12.12
C GLU A 40 -3.49 4.92 11.95
N GLU A 41 -2.36 5.47 12.45
CA GLU A 41 -2.06 6.89 12.31
C GLU A 41 -1.91 7.29 10.83
N LEU A 42 -1.24 6.48 10.02
CA LEU A 42 -1.11 6.72 8.58
C LEU A 42 -2.48 6.70 7.90
N TRP A 43 -3.31 5.70 8.21
CA TRP A 43 -4.65 5.62 7.65
C TRP A 43 -5.51 6.82 8.02
N GLU A 44 -5.50 7.25 9.28
CA GLU A 44 -6.19 8.46 9.72
C GLU A 44 -5.75 9.68 8.91
N ARG A 45 -4.44 9.84 8.64
CA ARG A 45 -3.94 10.95 7.82
C ARG A 45 -4.41 10.89 6.37
N ILE A 46 -4.42 9.70 5.77
CA ILE A 46 -4.96 9.50 4.43
C ILE A 46 -6.46 9.82 4.42
N ASN A 47 -7.20 9.30 5.39
CA ASN A 47 -8.65 9.42 5.46
C ASN A 47 -9.15 10.85 5.75
N LEU A 48 -8.35 11.68 6.40
CA LEU A 48 -8.67 13.11 6.58
C LEU A 48 -8.90 13.89 5.28
N ARG A 49 -8.33 13.40 4.17
CA ARG A 49 -8.44 14.01 2.82
C ARG A 49 -8.93 12.99 1.79
N ASN A 50 -9.73 12.05 2.24
CA ASN A 50 -10.30 11.00 1.43
C ASN A 50 -11.70 11.44 1.00
N ASP A 51 -11.78 12.13 -0.13
CA ASP A 51 -13.04 12.60 -0.69
C ASP A 51 -13.99 11.45 -0.97
N ARG A 52 -15.29 11.70 -0.80
CA ARG A 52 -16.33 10.75 -1.12
C ARG A 52 -17.02 11.14 -2.42
N GLN A 53 -17.22 10.18 -3.28
CA GLN A 53 -17.90 10.35 -4.56
C GLN A 53 -19.25 9.65 -4.51
N MET A 54 -20.29 10.35 -5.00
CA MET A 54 -21.61 9.75 -5.18
C MET A 54 -21.61 8.94 -6.47
N VAL A 55 -21.84 7.64 -6.34
CA VAL A 55 -21.95 6.71 -7.47
C VAL A 55 -23.37 6.15 -7.50
N LEU A 56 -23.93 5.96 -8.70
CA LEU A 56 -25.20 5.27 -8.87
C LEU A 56 -24.94 3.75 -8.93
N ASP A 57 -25.54 3.03 -8.01
CA ASP A 57 -25.63 1.57 -8.03
C ASP A 57 -27.10 1.18 -8.25
N GLY A 58 -27.46 0.91 -9.50
CA GLY A 58 -28.83 0.75 -9.91
C GLY A 58 -29.66 2.01 -9.65
N LEU A 59 -30.66 1.91 -8.77
CA LEU A 59 -31.52 3.04 -8.36
C LEU A 59 -30.99 3.79 -7.13
N PHE A 60 -29.93 3.28 -6.49
CA PHE A 60 -29.41 3.85 -5.25
C PHE A 60 -28.19 4.73 -5.49
N ARG A 61 -28.11 5.81 -4.71
CA ARG A 61 -26.89 6.61 -4.62
C ARG A 61 -26.06 6.09 -3.45
N VAL A 62 -24.83 5.66 -3.75
CA VAL A 62 -23.88 5.14 -2.76
C VAL A 62 -22.70 6.09 -2.70
N GLU A 63 -22.29 6.43 -1.50
CA GLU A 63 -21.04 7.18 -1.29
C GLU A 63 -19.86 6.22 -1.22
N LEU A 64 -18.92 6.37 -2.16
CA LEU A 64 -17.68 5.60 -2.18
C LEU A 64 -16.48 6.51 -1.87
N PRO A 65 -15.59 6.12 -0.96
CA PRO A 65 -14.36 6.86 -0.72
C PRO A 65 -13.43 6.77 -1.93
N THR A 66 -12.67 7.82 -2.19
CA THR A 66 -11.63 7.82 -3.23
C THR A 66 -10.57 6.75 -2.97
N PHE A 67 -10.22 6.53 -1.70
CA PHE A 67 -9.29 5.48 -1.27
C PHE A 67 -10.02 4.50 -0.36
N ASP A 68 -10.13 3.24 -0.81
CA ASP A 68 -10.69 2.15 0.00
C ASP A 68 -9.63 1.67 1.00
N GLU A 69 -9.98 1.61 2.28
CA GLU A 69 -9.07 1.24 3.36
C GLU A 69 -8.43 -0.13 3.15
N ALA A 70 -9.21 -1.12 2.73
CA ALA A 70 -8.69 -2.48 2.55
C ALA A 70 -7.71 -2.55 1.37
N VAL A 71 -7.95 -1.77 0.32
CA VAL A 71 -7.03 -1.64 -0.83
C VAL A 71 -5.73 -0.98 -0.40
N VAL A 72 -5.80 0.14 0.33
CA VAL A 72 -4.61 0.84 0.83
C VAL A 72 -3.82 -0.03 1.80
N ARG A 73 -4.49 -0.73 2.70
CA ARG A 73 -3.85 -1.66 3.65
C ARG A 73 -3.09 -2.77 2.91
N GLU A 74 -3.73 -3.41 1.94
CA GLU A 74 -3.09 -4.47 1.16
C GLU A 74 -1.88 -3.96 0.39
N ALA A 75 -1.99 -2.79 -0.24
CA ALA A 75 -0.87 -2.17 -0.95
C ALA A 75 0.31 -1.85 -0.02
N LEU A 76 0.04 -1.37 1.20
CA LEU A 76 1.07 -1.12 2.22
C LEU A 76 1.73 -2.41 2.73
N LEU A 77 0.94 -3.45 2.98
CA LEU A 77 1.45 -4.75 3.40
C LEU A 77 2.35 -5.36 2.32
N ASN A 78 1.96 -5.23 1.05
CA ASN A 78 2.75 -5.67 -0.09
C ASN A 78 4.06 -4.87 -0.20
N ALA A 79 4.00 -3.54 -0.07
CA ALA A 79 5.18 -2.68 -0.12
C ALA A 79 6.23 -3.05 0.96
N ILE A 80 5.78 -3.45 2.16
CA ILE A 80 6.65 -3.86 3.27
C ILE A 80 7.16 -5.29 3.07
N SER A 81 6.30 -6.23 2.68
CA SER A 81 6.64 -7.64 2.50
C SER A 81 7.63 -7.84 1.35
N HIS A 82 7.54 -7.01 0.32
CA HIS A 82 8.37 -7.11 -0.87
C HIS A 82 9.52 -6.11 -0.94
N ARG A 83 9.65 -5.19 0.05
CA ARG A 83 10.78 -4.25 0.14
C ARG A 83 12.12 -5.00 0.13
N ASP A 84 13.09 -4.49 -0.61
CA ASP A 84 14.47 -4.97 -0.50
C ASP A 84 15.17 -4.26 0.68
N TYR A 85 15.24 -4.92 1.82
CA TYR A 85 15.86 -4.39 3.05
C TYR A 85 17.38 -4.26 2.98
N ARG A 86 18.02 -4.75 1.91
CA ARG A 86 19.45 -4.55 1.64
C ARG A 86 19.71 -3.20 0.97
N ARG A 87 18.68 -2.61 0.36
CA ARG A 87 18.76 -1.30 -0.28
C ARG A 87 18.43 -0.19 0.73
N PRO A 88 19.21 0.89 0.75
CA PRO A 88 18.86 2.08 1.52
C PRO A 88 17.58 2.73 0.96
N GLY A 89 16.95 3.58 1.77
CA GLY A 89 15.77 4.34 1.39
C GLY A 89 14.54 3.96 2.19
N SER A 90 13.52 4.77 2.08
CA SER A 90 12.26 4.65 2.80
C SER A 90 11.15 4.18 1.88
N VAL A 91 10.08 3.63 2.44
CA VAL A 91 8.83 3.45 1.71
C VAL A 91 8.12 4.79 1.68
N PHE A 92 7.82 5.29 0.48
CA PHE A 92 7.08 6.54 0.32
C PHE A 92 5.61 6.25 0.06
N VAL A 93 4.75 6.96 0.79
CA VAL A 93 3.30 6.99 0.58
C VAL A 93 2.94 8.43 0.22
N ARG A 94 2.65 8.69 -1.05
CA ARG A 94 2.30 10.02 -1.55
C ARG A 94 0.82 10.08 -1.86
N GLN A 95 0.11 10.92 -1.13
CA GLN A 95 -1.30 11.17 -1.37
C GLN A 95 -1.48 12.44 -2.18
N PHE A 96 -2.22 12.31 -3.27
CA PHE A 96 -2.77 13.40 -4.08
C PHE A 96 -4.31 13.39 -3.93
N PRO A 97 -5.01 14.39 -4.39
CA PRO A 97 -6.47 14.44 -4.23
C PRO A 97 -7.22 13.19 -4.75
N ARG A 98 -6.74 12.59 -5.83
CA ARG A 98 -7.40 11.42 -6.48
C ARG A 98 -6.45 10.26 -6.74
N ARG A 99 -5.24 10.30 -6.25
CA ARG A 99 -4.20 9.29 -6.49
C ARG A 99 -3.40 9.03 -5.22
N LEU A 100 -3.09 7.77 -4.95
CA LEU A 100 -2.18 7.34 -3.91
C LEU A 100 -1.03 6.56 -4.56
N GLU A 101 0.20 7.00 -4.32
CA GLU A 101 1.41 6.32 -4.76
C GLU A 101 2.10 5.67 -3.58
N ILE A 102 2.46 4.40 -3.71
CA ILE A 102 3.28 3.69 -2.73
C ILE A 102 4.53 3.20 -3.44
N VAL A 103 5.67 3.75 -3.06
CA VAL A 103 6.98 3.43 -3.64
C VAL A 103 7.84 2.74 -2.61
N SER A 104 8.28 1.52 -2.92
CA SER A 104 9.11 0.71 -2.04
C SER A 104 10.47 0.40 -2.71
N PRO A 105 11.60 0.49 -1.98
CA PRO A 105 12.91 0.15 -2.53
C PRO A 105 12.98 -1.32 -2.98
N GLY A 106 13.47 -1.55 -4.20
CA GLY A 106 13.83 -2.90 -4.67
C GLY A 106 13.08 -3.42 -5.89
N GLY A 107 12.06 -2.74 -6.39
CA GLY A 107 11.28 -3.19 -7.55
C GLY A 107 10.67 -4.59 -7.37
N PHE A 108 10.25 -5.21 -8.46
CA PHE A 108 9.72 -6.58 -8.43
C PHE A 108 10.79 -7.61 -8.10
N PRO A 109 10.44 -8.72 -7.42
CA PRO A 109 11.31 -9.88 -7.31
C PRO A 109 11.68 -10.47 -8.68
N PRO A 110 12.82 -11.19 -8.80
CA PRO A 110 13.19 -11.84 -10.05
C PRO A 110 12.07 -12.73 -10.58
N GLY A 111 11.71 -12.55 -11.86
CA GLY A 111 10.66 -13.32 -12.54
C GLY A 111 9.23 -12.84 -12.27
N ILE A 112 9.05 -11.78 -11.51
CA ILE A 112 7.77 -11.09 -11.35
C ILE A 112 7.78 -9.82 -12.19
N THR A 113 6.72 -9.63 -12.97
CA THR A 113 6.48 -8.46 -13.82
C THR A 113 5.08 -7.92 -13.58
N PRO A 114 4.75 -6.69 -14.01
CA PRO A 114 3.39 -6.16 -13.91
C PRO A 114 2.32 -7.09 -14.54
N GLU A 115 2.69 -7.84 -15.59
CA GLU A 115 1.78 -8.73 -16.32
C GLU A 115 1.49 -10.03 -15.56
N ASN A 116 2.44 -10.50 -14.72
CA ASN A 116 2.30 -11.78 -14.02
C ASN A 116 2.20 -11.64 -12.49
N VAL A 117 2.10 -10.41 -11.98
CA VAL A 117 2.06 -10.13 -10.53
C VAL A 117 0.87 -10.77 -9.81
N LEU A 118 -0.22 -11.05 -10.53
CA LEU A 118 -1.38 -11.75 -9.99
C LEU A 118 -1.15 -13.26 -9.87
N ASP A 119 -0.40 -13.84 -10.81
CA ASP A 119 -0.18 -15.28 -10.88
C ASP A 119 0.99 -15.77 -10.03
N ARG A 120 1.91 -14.88 -9.69
CA ARG A 120 3.14 -15.22 -8.96
C ARG A 120 3.26 -14.47 -7.67
N GLN A 121 3.28 -15.22 -6.57
CA GLN A 121 3.24 -14.67 -5.22
C GLN A 121 4.38 -15.24 -4.36
N GLU A 122 5.59 -14.81 -4.64
CA GLU A 122 6.74 -15.11 -3.79
C GLU A 122 7.13 -13.88 -2.96
N PRO A 123 6.89 -13.90 -1.64
CA PRO A 123 7.32 -12.80 -0.79
C PRO A 123 8.85 -12.75 -0.73
N ARG A 124 9.43 -11.57 -1.02
CA ARG A 124 10.88 -11.37 -0.87
C ARG A 124 11.33 -11.59 0.58
N ASN A 125 10.49 -11.26 1.55
CA ASN A 125 10.79 -11.36 2.97
C ASN A 125 9.86 -12.37 3.65
N ARG A 126 10.16 -13.66 3.54
CA ARG A 126 9.35 -14.75 4.10
C ARG A 126 9.04 -14.57 5.59
N CYS A 127 10.03 -14.16 6.41
CA CYS A 127 9.81 -13.95 7.85
C CYS A 127 8.79 -12.84 8.13
N ILE A 128 8.79 -11.77 7.33
CA ILE A 128 7.81 -10.68 7.47
C ILE A 128 6.43 -11.18 7.04
N ALA A 129 6.33 -11.83 5.88
CA ALA A 129 5.07 -12.39 5.39
C ALA A 129 4.46 -13.40 6.37
N GLU A 130 5.28 -14.28 6.98
CA GLU A 130 4.83 -15.20 8.02
C GLU A 130 4.34 -14.47 9.28
N ALA A 131 5.05 -13.44 9.73
CA ALA A 131 4.64 -12.65 10.88
C ALA A 131 3.29 -11.96 10.63
N LEU A 132 3.12 -11.33 9.47
CA LEU A 132 1.87 -10.69 9.07
C LEU A 132 0.72 -11.70 8.93
N SER A 133 1.01 -12.90 8.39
CA SER A 133 0.03 -13.99 8.29
C SER A 133 -0.41 -14.52 9.67
N ARG A 134 0.53 -14.67 10.61
CA ARG A 134 0.20 -15.07 12.00
C ARG A 134 -0.68 -14.03 12.70
N CYS A 135 -0.52 -12.76 12.36
CA CYS A 135 -1.36 -11.67 12.84
C CYS A 135 -2.68 -11.55 12.05
N ARG A 136 -2.94 -12.45 11.12
CA ARG A 136 -4.15 -12.45 10.24
C ARG A 136 -4.31 -11.17 9.41
N LEU A 137 -3.21 -10.49 9.12
CA LEU A 137 -3.21 -9.30 8.26
C LEU A 137 -3.05 -9.64 6.79
N VAL A 138 -2.37 -10.73 6.50
CA VAL A 138 -2.17 -11.28 5.14
C VAL A 138 -2.62 -12.73 5.13
N GLU A 139 -3.33 -13.11 4.10
CA GLU A 139 -3.69 -14.52 3.90
C GLU A 139 -2.54 -15.29 3.25
N ARG A 140 -2.39 -16.56 3.65
CA ARG A 140 -1.36 -17.46 3.09
C ARG A 140 -1.59 -17.82 1.62
N SER A 141 -2.84 -17.66 1.15
CA SER A 141 -3.26 -18.05 -0.20
C SER A 141 -2.88 -17.05 -1.28
N GLY A 142 -2.25 -15.92 -0.91
CA GLY A 142 -1.85 -14.89 -1.86
C GLY A 142 -2.98 -14.13 -2.55
N GLN A 143 -4.22 -14.30 -2.12
CA GLN A 143 -5.40 -13.67 -2.71
C GLN A 143 -5.54 -12.17 -2.39
N GLY A 144 -4.56 -11.55 -1.72
CA GLY A 144 -4.61 -10.13 -1.36
C GLY A 144 -4.71 -9.22 -2.56
N MET A 145 -3.91 -9.50 -3.60
CA MET A 145 -3.94 -8.75 -4.85
C MET A 145 -5.27 -8.93 -5.58
N ASP A 146 -5.78 -10.17 -5.69
CA ASP A 146 -7.06 -10.44 -6.36
C ASP A 146 -8.20 -9.67 -5.70
N ARG A 147 -8.26 -9.70 -4.36
CA ARG A 147 -9.26 -8.94 -3.60
C ARG A 147 -9.12 -7.43 -3.77
N MET A 148 -7.91 -6.92 -3.85
CA MET A 148 -7.66 -5.51 -4.14
C MET A 148 -8.26 -5.14 -5.50
N TYR A 149 -8.00 -5.94 -6.53
CA TYR A 149 -8.56 -5.75 -7.87
C TYR A 149 -10.08 -5.85 -7.88
N GLU A 150 -10.65 -6.89 -7.26
CA GLU A 150 -12.11 -7.06 -7.16
C GLU A 150 -12.80 -5.87 -6.49
N ARG A 151 -12.21 -5.34 -5.40
CA ARG A 151 -12.75 -4.16 -4.72
C ARG A 151 -12.70 -2.91 -5.58
N LEU A 152 -11.59 -2.67 -6.27
CA LEU A 152 -11.45 -1.53 -7.17
C LEU A 152 -12.45 -1.61 -8.32
N ILE A 153 -12.61 -2.79 -8.94
CA ILE A 153 -13.60 -3.00 -10.01
C ILE A 153 -15.02 -2.77 -9.48
N ARG A 154 -15.36 -3.35 -8.31
CA ARG A 154 -16.69 -3.18 -7.69
C ARG A 154 -17.00 -1.72 -7.38
N ASN A 155 -16.01 -0.96 -6.97
CA ASN A 155 -16.13 0.46 -6.66
C ASN A 155 -15.99 1.36 -7.91
N SER A 156 -15.95 0.78 -9.12
CA SER A 156 -15.73 1.50 -10.38
C SER A 156 -14.47 2.37 -10.37
N GLN A 157 -13.45 1.94 -9.60
CA GLN A 157 -12.17 2.60 -9.49
C GLN A 157 -11.17 2.01 -10.51
N PRO A 158 -10.18 2.81 -10.98
CA PRO A 158 -9.17 2.32 -11.90
C PRO A 158 -8.33 1.21 -11.26
N ARG A 159 -7.82 0.32 -12.10
CA ARG A 159 -6.87 -0.71 -11.67
C ARG A 159 -5.58 -0.07 -11.15
N PRO A 160 -4.88 -0.73 -10.20
CA PRO A 160 -3.59 -0.23 -9.76
C PRO A 160 -2.60 -0.29 -10.92
N ASP A 161 -1.77 0.75 -11.02
CA ASP A 161 -0.67 0.80 -11.95
C ASP A 161 0.62 0.38 -11.23
N PHE A 162 1.31 -0.62 -11.77
CA PHE A 162 2.58 -1.11 -11.26
C PHE A 162 3.69 -0.65 -12.19
N THR A 163 4.35 0.43 -11.83
CA THR A 163 5.55 0.88 -12.51
C THR A 163 6.77 0.32 -11.78
N GLY A 164 7.57 -0.48 -12.48
CA GLY A 164 8.88 -0.88 -11.99
C GLY A 164 9.94 0.17 -12.36
N PRO A 165 11.08 0.23 -11.64
CA PRO A 165 12.26 0.92 -12.12
C PRO A 165 12.84 0.24 -13.33
#